data_3e1294cfd6aed3a2add09fd067692bda
#
_entry.id   3e1294cfd6aed3a2add09fd067692bda
#
_cell.length_a   1.000
_cell.length_b   1.000
_cell.length_c   1.000
_cell.angle_alpha   90.00
_cell.angle_beta   90.00
_cell.angle_gamma   90.00
#
_symmetry.space_group_name_H-M   'P 1'
#
loop_
_entity.id
_entity.type
_entity.pdbx_description
1 polymer ?
#
loop_
_entity_poly.entity_id
_entity_poly.type
_entity_poly.pdbx_seq_one_letter_code
_entity_poly.pdbx_strand_id
1 'polypeptide(L)'
;SKDKHVKAALDFALLEDFDHLYRYAELLENDSDIHAEKLVGRYTEIMPGRPTIAHHRHPMDEVKQPLDGKTADFATLLDTHIITAAEQQTMNYYMNLGAFYKNDYGRKLYTEIGMVEEQHVTQYGSLIPVDSTPSESCLMHEYVECYLYYSMYEDESDPLVKKIWERCLDQEIIHLHKAAELLRKTDKKDWREVIPNGDFPELVKLGSNIEYVRKVLAKTVNNTADRESYVNINKLPKSADFFSYQRKVNTSNVNNVASHKITQDYMNRHGKDYRFETGVNPVKDLRDRQTDNTSLGRLPTA
;
A
#
# COMPACT_ATOMS: atom_id res chain seq x y z
N SER A 1 -11.42 -1.42 9.24
CA SER A 1 -11.67 -2.82 9.59
C SER A 1 -12.04 -2.97 11.05
N LYS A 2 -12.96 -3.88 11.37
CA LYS A 2 -13.31 -4.29 12.74
C LYS A 2 -12.30 -5.28 13.31
N ASP A 3 -11.61 -6.01 12.45
CA ASP A 3 -10.55 -6.92 12.84
C ASP A 3 -9.27 -6.16 13.19
N LYS A 4 -8.74 -6.40 14.39
CA LYS A 4 -7.56 -5.69 14.89
C LYS A 4 -6.27 -6.10 14.18
N HIS A 5 -6.21 -7.34 13.71
CA HIS A 5 -5.05 -7.86 13.00
C HIS A 5 -4.96 -7.26 11.61
N VAL A 6 -6.06 -7.27 10.86
CA VAL A 6 -6.17 -6.59 9.56
C VAL A 6 -5.91 -5.10 9.70
N LYS A 7 -6.49 -4.46 10.72
CA LYS A 7 -6.23 -3.04 10.98
C LYS A 7 -4.75 -2.75 11.23
N ALA A 8 -4.06 -3.61 11.96
CA ALA A 8 -2.63 -3.43 12.21
C ALA A 8 -1.80 -3.54 10.93
N ALA A 9 -2.16 -4.47 10.03
CA ALA A 9 -1.53 -4.61 8.72
C ALA A 9 -1.72 -3.35 7.86
N LEU A 10 -2.95 -2.85 7.79
CA LEU A 10 -3.29 -1.63 7.06
C LEU A 10 -2.59 -0.38 7.66
N ASP A 11 -2.59 -0.23 8.99
CA ASP A 11 -1.93 0.90 9.66
C ASP A 11 -0.40 0.87 9.44
N PHE A 12 0.19 -0.33 9.34
CA PHE A 12 1.62 -0.47 9.11
C PHE A 12 2.00 -0.12 7.68
N ALA A 13 1.31 -0.68 6.69
CA ALA A 13 1.63 -0.42 5.28
C ALA A 13 1.37 1.04 4.88
N LEU A 14 0.39 1.69 5.50
CA LEU A 14 0.16 3.13 5.31
C LEU A 14 1.42 3.98 5.55
N LEU A 15 2.32 3.56 6.45
CA LEU A 15 3.61 4.20 6.67
C LEU A 15 4.49 4.16 5.41
N GLU A 16 4.46 3.04 4.69
CA GLU A 16 5.26 2.82 3.47
C GLU A 16 4.67 3.57 2.29
N ASP A 17 3.35 3.55 2.13
CA ASP A 17 2.64 4.29 1.09
C ASP A 17 2.89 5.81 1.19
N PHE A 18 3.00 6.33 2.41
CA PHE A 18 3.39 7.73 2.62
C PHE A 18 4.82 8.00 2.18
N ASP A 19 5.75 7.10 2.42
CA ASP A 19 7.11 7.23 1.91
C ASP A 19 7.11 7.19 0.37
N HIS A 20 6.32 6.30 -0.25
CA HIS A 20 6.18 6.23 -1.70
C HIS A 20 5.64 7.53 -2.30
N LEU A 21 4.55 8.05 -1.75
CA LEU A 21 3.97 9.33 -2.16
C LEU A 21 5.01 10.45 -2.09
N TYR A 22 5.76 10.51 -1.01
CA TYR A 22 6.81 11.48 -0.78
C TYR A 22 7.94 11.40 -1.83
N ARG A 23 8.43 10.20 -2.11
CA ARG A 23 9.49 9.98 -3.11
C ARG A 23 9.06 10.26 -4.53
N TYR A 24 7.85 9.90 -4.90
CA TYR A 24 7.31 10.24 -6.21
C TYR A 24 7.05 11.74 -6.37
N ALA A 25 6.61 12.42 -5.32
CA ALA A 25 6.46 13.87 -5.34
C ALA A 25 7.81 14.57 -5.55
N GLU A 26 8.87 14.13 -4.85
CA GLU A 26 10.24 14.65 -5.05
C GLU A 26 10.75 14.37 -6.46
N LEU A 27 10.55 13.17 -7.00
CA LEU A 27 10.95 12.82 -8.36
C LEU A 27 10.25 13.69 -9.40
N LEU A 28 8.94 13.90 -9.25
CA LEU A 28 8.15 14.75 -10.14
C LEU A 28 8.64 16.20 -10.10
N GLU A 29 8.92 16.73 -8.93
CA GLU A 29 9.44 18.08 -8.79
C GLU A 29 10.84 18.22 -9.41
N ASN A 30 11.73 17.25 -9.15
CA ASN A 30 13.07 17.22 -9.74
C ASN A 30 13.06 17.17 -11.27
N ASP A 31 12.09 16.47 -11.85
CA ASP A 31 12.02 16.22 -13.28
C ASP A 31 11.19 17.24 -14.08
N SER A 32 10.26 17.92 -13.41
CA SER A 32 9.23 18.73 -14.10
C SER A 32 8.92 20.06 -13.40
N ASP A 33 9.54 20.35 -12.27
CA ASP A 33 9.24 21.51 -11.40
C ASP A 33 7.75 21.58 -10.96
N ILE A 34 7.07 20.44 -10.93
CA ILE A 34 5.67 20.33 -10.49
C ILE A 34 5.65 20.00 -9.01
N HIS A 35 5.05 20.90 -8.22
CA HIS A 35 4.90 20.71 -6.77
C HIS A 35 3.69 19.81 -6.47
N ALA A 36 3.89 18.50 -6.51
CA ALA A 36 2.84 17.52 -6.29
C ALA A 36 2.19 17.62 -4.89
N GLU A 37 2.96 18.02 -3.89
CA GLU A 37 2.46 18.24 -2.53
C GLU A 37 1.34 19.28 -2.46
N LYS A 38 1.33 20.27 -3.35
CA LYS A 38 0.27 21.27 -3.42
C LYS A 38 -1.05 20.70 -3.92
N LEU A 39 -0.99 19.61 -4.68
CA LEU A 39 -2.16 18.92 -5.20
C LEU A 39 -2.82 18.07 -4.13
N VAL A 40 -2.05 17.36 -3.33
CA VAL A 40 -2.55 16.34 -2.37
C VAL A 40 -2.59 16.82 -0.92
N GLY A 41 -1.83 17.86 -0.55
CA GLY A 41 -1.68 18.31 0.83
C GLY A 41 -2.94 18.88 1.50
N ARG A 42 -4.03 19.03 0.74
CA ARG A 42 -5.35 19.37 1.32
C ARG A 42 -6.10 18.15 1.84
N TYR A 43 -5.73 16.98 1.34
CA TYR A 43 -6.43 15.72 1.60
C TYR A 43 -5.66 14.81 2.52
N THR A 44 -4.34 14.79 2.40
CA THR A 44 -3.48 13.92 3.18
C THR A 44 -2.24 14.64 3.69
N GLU A 45 -1.61 14.06 4.71
CA GLU A 45 -0.33 14.54 5.24
C GLU A 45 0.80 14.21 4.26
N ILE A 46 1.66 15.17 3.98
CA ILE A 46 2.94 14.92 3.33
C ILE A 46 4.04 15.29 4.32
N MET A 47 4.79 14.29 4.73
CA MET A 47 5.83 14.40 5.73
C MET A 47 7.11 13.76 5.20
N PRO A 48 8.28 14.19 5.65
CA PRO A 48 9.51 13.46 5.44
C PRO A 48 9.35 12.04 5.99
N GLY A 49 9.21 11.07 5.10
CA GLY A 49 9.12 9.66 5.47
C GLY A 49 10.50 9.07 5.74
N ARG A 50 10.52 7.82 6.15
CA ARG A 50 11.74 7.03 6.14
C ARG A 50 12.06 6.63 4.70
N PRO A 51 13.33 6.38 4.34
CA PRO A 51 13.65 5.83 3.02
C PRO A 51 12.90 4.53 2.79
N THR A 52 12.31 4.34 1.60
CA THR A 52 11.56 3.14 1.21
C THR A 52 12.33 1.86 1.52
N ILE A 53 13.61 1.85 1.25
CA ILE A 53 14.49 0.70 1.49
C ILE A 53 14.65 0.35 2.97
N ALA A 54 14.37 1.26 3.89
CA ALA A 54 14.38 0.99 5.33
C ALA A 54 13.22 0.10 5.77
N HIS A 55 12.20 -0.02 4.94
CA HIS A 55 11.00 -0.79 5.22
C HIS A 55 10.97 -2.15 4.51
N HIS A 56 11.99 -2.50 3.73
CA HIS A 56 12.12 -3.85 3.22
C HIS A 56 12.17 -4.85 4.37
N ARG A 57 11.16 -5.70 4.45
CA ARG A 57 11.08 -6.74 5.49
C ARG A 57 11.65 -8.05 4.96
N HIS A 58 12.03 -8.93 5.84
CA HIS A 58 12.35 -10.28 5.40
C HIS A 58 11.08 -10.91 4.79
N PRO A 59 11.14 -11.54 3.61
CA PRO A 59 9.94 -12.02 2.91
C PRO A 59 9.02 -12.92 3.75
N MET A 60 9.61 -13.71 4.67
CA MET A 60 8.82 -14.59 5.55
C MET A 60 8.07 -13.83 6.67
N ASP A 61 8.40 -12.56 6.90
CA ASP A 61 7.71 -11.72 7.89
C ASP A 61 6.47 -11.04 7.30
N GLU A 62 6.21 -11.23 6.00
CA GLU A 62 5.02 -10.69 5.32
C GLU A 62 3.82 -11.64 5.36
N VAL A 63 4.04 -12.92 5.57
CA VAL A 63 2.96 -13.90 5.64
C VAL A 63 2.24 -13.75 6.98
N LYS A 64 0.99 -13.27 6.93
CA LYS A 64 0.14 -13.02 8.10
C LYS A 64 -0.86 -14.15 8.31
N GLN A 65 -1.44 -14.21 9.51
CA GLN A 65 -2.50 -15.17 9.80
C GLN A 65 -3.74 -14.84 8.97
N PRO A 66 -4.30 -15.81 8.21
CA PRO A 66 -5.49 -15.57 7.41
C PRO A 66 -6.73 -15.34 8.28
N LEU A 67 -7.66 -14.57 7.75
CA LEU A 67 -8.99 -14.41 8.31
C LEU A 67 -9.75 -15.75 8.28
N ASP A 68 -10.59 -15.97 9.27
CA ASP A 68 -11.57 -17.04 9.24
C ASP A 68 -12.76 -16.62 8.36
N GLY A 69 -12.91 -17.23 7.19
CA GLY A 69 -13.95 -16.88 6.23
C GLY A 69 -15.39 -17.02 6.74
N LYS A 70 -15.60 -17.79 7.82
CA LYS A 70 -16.94 -18.00 8.41
C LYS A 70 -17.33 -16.96 9.44
N THR A 71 -16.35 -16.38 10.12
CA THR A 71 -16.60 -15.46 11.25
C THR A 71 -16.18 -14.03 10.97
N ALA A 72 -15.37 -13.80 9.95
CA ALA A 72 -14.93 -12.47 9.57
C ALA A 72 -16.09 -11.58 9.12
N ASP A 73 -16.02 -10.32 9.48
CA ASP A 73 -16.97 -9.30 8.98
C ASP A 73 -16.82 -9.15 7.47
N PHE A 74 -17.94 -9.22 6.73
CA PHE A 74 -17.92 -9.23 5.26
C PHE A 74 -17.24 -7.99 4.67
N ALA A 75 -17.43 -6.81 5.25
CA ALA A 75 -16.75 -5.59 4.80
C ALA A 75 -15.23 -5.71 4.98
N THR A 76 -14.75 -6.35 6.05
CA THR A 76 -13.32 -6.63 6.24
C THR A 76 -12.77 -7.60 5.20
N LEU A 77 -13.54 -8.63 4.83
CA LEU A 77 -13.16 -9.54 3.74
C LEU A 77 -13.07 -8.80 2.40
N LEU A 78 -14.08 -8.01 2.09
CA LEU A 78 -14.12 -7.20 0.87
C LEU A 78 -12.93 -6.23 0.80
N ASP A 79 -12.68 -5.47 1.86
CA ASP A 79 -11.54 -4.54 1.94
C ASP A 79 -10.20 -5.27 1.73
N THR A 80 -10.05 -6.48 2.29
CA THR A 80 -8.83 -7.26 2.15
C THR A 80 -8.60 -7.72 0.70
N HIS A 81 -9.65 -8.14 0.01
CA HIS A 81 -9.56 -8.48 -1.41
C HIS A 81 -9.25 -7.24 -2.27
N ILE A 82 -9.92 -6.12 -2.02
CA ILE A 82 -9.72 -4.87 -2.77
C ILE A 82 -8.29 -4.38 -2.61
N ILE A 83 -7.77 -4.28 -1.38
CA ILE A 83 -6.41 -3.78 -1.17
C ILE A 83 -5.36 -4.70 -1.79
N THR A 84 -5.53 -6.02 -1.70
CA THR A 84 -4.63 -6.99 -2.34
C THR A 84 -4.58 -6.81 -3.86
N ALA A 85 -5.75 -6.64 -4.50
CA ALA A 85 -5.82 -6.39 -5.94
C ALA A 85 -5.20 -5.04 -6.33
N ALA A 86 -5.45 -3.99 -5.53
CA ALA A 86 -4.89 -2.66 -5.74
C ALA A 86 -3.36 -2.69 -5.68
N GLU A 87 -2.78 -3.30 -4.66
CA GLU A 87 -1.32 -3.42 -4.50
C GLU A 87 -0.68 -4.23 -5.64
N GLN A 88 -1.34 -5.31 -6.07
CA GLN A 88 -0.86 -6.09 -7.22
C GLN A 88 -0.84 -5.25 -8.51
N GLN A 89 -1.86 -4.44 -8.75
CA GLN A 89 -1.91 -3.54 -9.90
C GLN A 89 -0.86 -2.43 -9.78
N THR A 90 -0.68 -1.86 -8.60
CA THR A 90 0.32 -0.83 -8.32
C THR A 90 1.73 -1.37 -8.53
N MET A 91 2.04 -2.54 -8.01
CA MET A 91 3.32 -3.22 -8.24
C MET A 91 3.58 -3.42 -9.74
N ASN A 92 2.62 -3.97 -10.48
CA ASN A 92 2.74 -4.19 -11.92
C ASN A 92 2.94 -2.87 -12.68
N TYR A 93 2.23 -1.82 -12.30
CA TYR A 93 2.37 -0.49 -12.89
C TYR A 93 3.79 0.07 -12.68
N TYR A 94 4.31 0.00 -11.46
CA TYR A 94 5.66 0.49 -11.15
C TYR A 94 6.75 -0.30 -11.87
N MET A 95 6.62 -1.62 -11.95
CA MET A 95 7.56 -2.46 -12.71
C MET A 95 7.56 -2.12 -14.20
N ASN A 96 6.38 -1.90 -14.79
CA ASN A 96 6.26 -1.52 -16.20
C ASN A 96 6.77 -0.10 -16.46
N LEU A 97 6.31 0.88 -15.68
CA LEU A 97 6.68 2.28 -15.88
C LEU A 97 8.16 2.51 -15.61
N GLY A 98 8.70 1.87 -14.58
CA GLY A 98 10.13 1.94 -14.23
C GLY A 98 11.04 1.57 -15.39
N ALA A 99 10.67 0.55 -16.17
CA ALA A 99 11.46 0.13 -17.33
C ALA A 99 11.62 1.22 -18.42
N PHE A 100 10.64 2.12 -18.52
CA PHE A 100 10.58 3.18 -19.54
C PHE A 100 10.87 4.58 -19.00
N TYR A 101 11.21 4.71 -17.72
CA TYR A 101 11.46 6.02 -17.16
C TYR A 101 12.67 6.70 -17.80
N LYS A 102 12.60 8.04 -17.98
CA LYS A 102 13.56 8.79 -18.79
C LYS A 102 14.98 8.84 -18.24
N ASN A 103 15.18 8.64 -16.94
CA ASN A 103 16.49 8.66 -16.31
C ASN A 103 16.73 7.42 -15.43
N ASP A 104 17.99 7.15 -15.13
CA ASP A 104 18.39 5.91 -14.47
C ASP A 104 18.03 5.87 -12.99
N TYR A 105 18.07 6.99 -12.29
CA TYR A 105 17.70 7.02 -10.86
C TYR A 105 16.18 6.88 -10.67
N GLY A 106 15.38 7.44 -11.58
CA GLY A 106 13.93 7.20 -11.59
C GLY A 106 13.59 5.73 -11.85
N ARG A 107 14.25 5.08 -12.83
CA ARG A 107 14.08 3.64 -13.04
C ARG A 107 14.40 2.81 -11.80
N LYS A 108 15.49 3.16 -11.10
CA LYS A 108 15.88 2.49 -9.86
C LYS A 108 14.89 2.74 -8.73
N LEU A 109 14.37 3.97 -8.61
CA LEU A 109 13.35 4.29 -7.61
C LEU A 109 12.07 3.47 -7.83
N TYR A 110 11.56 3.42 -9.05
CA TYR A 110 10.38 2.60 -9.36
C TYR A 110 10.61 1.11 -9.05
N THR A 111 11.80 0.60 -9.34
CA THR A 111 12.16 -0.79 -9.00
C THR A 111 12.21 -1.00 -7.48
N GLU A 112 12.82 -0.07 -6.76
CA GLU A 112 12.94 -0.12 -5.30
C GLU A 112 11.57 -0.10 -4.61
N ILE A 113 10.68 0.79 -5.03
CA ILE A 113 9.32 0.86 -4.51
C ILE A 113 8.51 -0.37 -4.93
N GLY A 114 8.64 -0.82 -6.18
CA GLY A 114 7.98 -2.04 -6.66
C GLY A 114 8.31 -3.28 -5.83
N MET A 115 9.50 -3.37 -5.27
CA MET A 115 9.88 -4.46 -4.34
C MET A 115 9.13 -4.36 -2.99
N VAL A 116 8.78 -3.16 -2.55
CA VAL A 116 7.95 -2.97 -1.34
C VAL A 116 6.50 -3.32 -1.63
N GLU A 117 5.98 -2.95 -2.80
CA GLU A 117 4.63 -3.33 -3.23
C GLU A 117 4.46 -4.86 -3.36
N GLU A 118 5.50 -5.58 -3.78
CA GLU A 118 5.49 -7.05 -3.76
C GLU A 118 5.27 -7.58 -2.34
N GLN A 119 5.89 -6.95 -1.34
CA GLN A 119 5.69 -7.29 0.06
C GLN A 119 4.27 -6.94 0.54
N HIS A 120 3.69 -5.83 0.08
CA HIS A 120 2.29 -5.48 0.35
C HIS A 120 1.33 -6.52 -0.22
N VAL A 121 1.54 -6.96 -1.46
CA VAL A 121 0.73 -8.05 -2.07
C VAL A 121 0.76 -9.31 -1.22
N THR A 122 1.93 -9.71 -0.73
CA THR A 122 2.08 -10.88 0.15
C THR A 122 1.41 -10.64 1.50
N GLN A 123 1.60 -9.47 2.10
CA GLN A 123 1.04 -9.09 3.39
C GLN A 123 -0.49 -9.13 3.39
N TYR A 124 -1.12 -8.46 2.43
CA TYR A 124 -2.58 -8.40 2.35
C TYR A 124 -3.17 -9.71 1.80
N GLY A 125 -2.52 -10.30 0.79
CA GLY A 125 -2.96 -11.56 0.22
C GLY A 125 -2.97 -12.70 1.22
N SER A 126 -2.02 -12.73 2.16
CA SER A 126 -1.99 -13.75 3.22
C SER A 126 -3.10 -13.62 4.27
N LEU A 127 -3.79 -12.45 4.34
CA LEU A 127 -4.96 -12.25 5.18
C LEU A 127 -6.25 -12.87 4.58
N ILE A 128 -6.26 -13.18 3.28
CA ILE A 128 -7.42 -13.79 2.62
C ILE A 128 -7.64 -15.19 3.18
N PRO A 129 -8.91 -15.60 3.44
CA PRO A 129 -9.22 -16.93 3.95
C PRO A 129 -8.66 -18.04 3.06
N VAL A 130 -8.02 -19.04 3.65
CA VAL A 130 -7.41 -20.18 2.94
C VAL A 130 -8.32 -21.39 2.79
N ASP A 131 -9.50 -21.37 3.41
CA ASP A 131 -10.48 -22.45 3.41
C ASP A 131 -11.59 -22.29 2.35
N SER A 132 -11.53 -21.22 1.55
CA SER A 132 -12.44 -21.01 0.44
C SER A 132 -12.17 -21.99 -0.71
N THR A 133 -13.24 -22.54 -1.29
CA THR A 133 -13.10 -23.32 -2.51
C THR A 133 -12.77 -22.42 -3.71
N PRO A 134 -12.25 -22.97 -4.82
CA PRO A 134 -12.03 -22.19 -6.04
C PRO A 134 -13.29 -21.49 -6.57
N SER A 135 -14.46 -22.10 -6.39
CA SER A 135 -15.74 -21.52 -6.83
C SER A 135 -16.19 -20.38 -5.91
N GLU A 136 -15.95 -20.47 -4.61
CA GLU A 136 -16.18 -19.39 -3.66
C GLU A 136 -15.25 -18.22 -3.92
N SER A 137 -13.97 -18.50 -4.15
CA SER A 137 -12.99 -17.47 -4.49
C SER A 137 -13.33 -16.77 -5.80
N CYS A 138 -13.78 -17.52 -6.81
CA CYS A 138 -14.24 -16.95 -8.09
C CYS A 138 -15.45 -16.03 -7.87
N LEU A 139 -16.45 -16.46 -7.10
CA LEU A 139 -17.62 -15.64 -6.81
C LEU A 139 -17.25 -14.35 -6.07
N MET A 140 -16.35 -14.43 -5.08
CA MET A 140 -15.88 -13.26 -4.35
C MET A 140 -15.09 -12.30 -5.26
N HIS A 141 -14.27 -12.82 -6.17
CA HIS A 141 -13.55 -12.02 -7.16
C HIS A 141 -14.52 -11.22 -8.04
N GLU A 142 -15.51 -11.86 -8.65
CA GLU A 142 -16.49 -11.18 -9.50
C GLU A 142 -17.30 -10.13 -8.73
N TYR A 143 -17.61 -10.40 -7.47
CA TYR A 143 -18.28 -9.41 -6.61
C TYR A 143 -17.39 -8.18 -6.34
N VAL A 144 -16.09 -8.39 -6.09
CA VAL A 144 -15.11 -7.31 -5.93
C VAL A 144 -15.04 -6.47 -7.21
N GLU A 145 -14.96 -7.10 -8.39
CA GLU A 145 -14.92 -6.39 -9.67
C GLU A 145 -16.19 -5.55 -9.90
N CYS A 146 -17.36 -6.13 -9.63
CA CYS A 146 -18.63 -5.40 -9.71
C CYS A 146 -18.62 -4.17 -8.79
N TYR A 147 -18.17 -4.31 -7.54
CA TYR A 147 -18.10 -3.20 -6.59
C TYR A 147 -17.12 -2.11 -7.03
N LEU A 148 -15.96 -2.49 -7.57
CA LEU A 148 -14.97 -1.55 -8.07
C LEU A 148 -15.49 -0.76 -9.27
N TYR A 149 -16.10 -1.40 -10.28
CA TYR A 149 -16.67 -0.69 -11.43
C TYR A 149 -17.90 0.15 -11.04
N TYR A 150 -18.68 -0.28 -10.06
CA TYR A 150 -19.76 0.54 -9.48
C TYR A 150 -19.18 1.81 -8.84
N SER A 151 -18.13 1.67 -8.02
CA SER A 151 -17.46 2.81 -7.41
C SER A 151 -16.89 3.78 -8.46
N MET A 152 -16.23 3.26 -9.49
CA MET A 152 -15.70 4.07 -10.59
C MET A 152 -16.82 4.80 -11.35
N TYR A 153 -17.93 4.11 -11.60
CA TYR A 153 -19.10 4.71 -12.25
C TYR A 153 -19.69 5.84 -11.44
N GLU A 154 -19.86 5.67 -10.12
CA GLU A 154 -20.44 6.69 -9.26
C GLU A 154 -19.55 7.94 -9.14
N ASP A 155 -18.23 7.76 -9.02
CA ASP A 155 -17.27 8.84 -8.78
C ASP A 155 -16.79 9.53 -10.06
N GLU A 156 -16.99 8.94 -11.25
CA GLU A 156 -16.49 9.47 -12.50
C GLU A 156 -17.25 10.74 -12.93
N SER A 157 -16.51 11.79 -13.21
CA SER A 157 -17.05 13.09 -13.64
C SER A 157 -17.06 13.29 -15.15
N ASP A 158 -16.20 12.58 -15.90
CA ASP A 158 -16.22 12.63 -17.36
C ASP A 158 -17.32 11.72 -17.93
N PRO A 159 -18.30 12.27 -18.68
CA PRO A 159 -19.44 11.47 -19.15
C PRO A 159 -19.08 10.40 -20.18
N LEU A 160 -17.94 10.53 -20.87
CA LEU A 160 -17.49 9.52 -21.83
C LEU A 160 -16.82 8.35 -21.08
N VAL A 161 -15.97 8.66 -20.12
CA VAL A 161 -15.31 7.67 -19.27
C VAL A 161 -16.33 6.95 -18.38
N LYS A 162 -17.32 7.69 -17.83
CA LYS A 162 -18.43 7.11 -17.06
C LYS A 162 -19.18 6.01 -17.81
N LYS A 163 -19.42 6.19 -19.12
CA LYS A 163 -20.03 5.15 -19.98
C LYS A 163 -19.15 3.90 -20.15
N ILE A 164 -17.83 4.05 -20.05
CA ILE A 164 -16.92 2.90 -20.08
C ILE A 164 -17.10 2.08 -18.81
N TRP A 165 -17.11 2.74 -17.65
CA TRP A 165 -17.33 2.08 -16.35
C TRP A 165 -18.70 1.42 -16.25
N GLU A 166 -19.76 2.08 -16.73
CA GLU A 166 -21.11 1.50 -16.82
C GLU A 166 -21.09 0.18 -17.62
N ARG A 167 -20.45 0.19 -18.80
CA ARG A 167 -20.33 -1.01 -19.64
C ARG A 167 -19.51 -2.12 -18.97
N CYS A 168 -18.44 -1.77 -18.27
CA CYS A 168 -17.64 -2.73 -17.53
C CYS A 168 -18.47 -3.35 -16.41
N LEU A 169 -19.19 -2.54 -15.64
CA LEU A 169 -20.09 -3.02 -14.59
C LEU A 169 -21.15 -3.99 -15.14
N ASP A 170 -21.80 -3.66 -16.26
CA ASP A 170 -22.78 -4.54 -16.88
C ASP A 170 -22.20 -5.91 -17.26
N GLN A 171 -20.95 -5.92 -17.71
CA GLN A 171 -20.25 -7.17 -18.05
C GLN A 171 -19.90 -7.99 -16.81
N GLU A 172 -19.41 -7.33 -15.76
CA GLU A 172 -19.07 -8.02 -14.51
C GLU A 172 -20.30 -8.55 -13.77
N ILE A 173 -21.44 -7.89 -13.84
CA ILE A 173 -22.71 -8.44 -13.31
C ILE A 173 -23.04 -9.78 -14.00
N ILE A 174 -22.78 -9.90 -15.30
CA ILE A 174 -22.98 -11.17 -16.02
C ILE A 174 -21.98 -12.23 -15.53
N HIS A 175 -20.73 -11.87 -15.30
CA HIS A 175 -19.72 -12.76 -14.77
C HIS A 175 -20.06 -13.21 -13.33
N LEU A 176 -20.50 -12.30 -12.48
CA LEU A 176 -20.97 -12.60 -11.12
C LEU A 176 -22.10 -13.64 -11.12
N HIS A 177 -23.09 -13.49 -12.00
CA HIS A 177 -24.16 -14.49 -12.14
C HIS A 177 -23.64 -15.84 -12.59
N LYS A 178 -22.67 -15.89 -13.52
CA LYS A 178 -22.04 -17.13 -13.96
C LYS A 178 -21.23 -17.79 -12.85
N ALA A 179 -20.52 -17.00 -12.05
CA ALA A 179 -19.77 -17.50 -10.89
C ALA A 179 -20.72 -18.10 -9.84
N ALA A 180 -21.87 -17.45 -9.58
CA ALA A 180 -22.91 -17.99 -8.70
C ALA A 180 -23.49 -19.31 -9.23
N GLU A 181 -23.71 -19.42 -10.55
CA GLU A 181 -24.14 -20.70 -11.17
C GLU A 181 -23.06 -21.79 -11.06
N LEU A 182 -21.78 -21.41 -11.22
CA LEU A 182 -20.65 -22.31 -11.05
C LEU A 182 -20.61 -22.85 -9.63
N LEU A 183 -20.66 -21.99 -8.63
CA LEU A 183 -20.70 -22.36 -7.21
C LEU A 183 -21.83 -23.37 -6.93
N ARG A 184 -23.03 -23.09 -7.42
CA ARG A 184 -24.16 -23.99 -7.27
C ARG A 184 -23.93 -25.36 -7.93
N LYS A 185 -23.28 -25.40 -9.10
CA LYS A 185 -23.01 -26.65 -9.86
C LYS A 185 -21.91 -27.49 -9.21
N THR A 186 -20.84 -26.87 -8.77
CA THR A 186 -19.64 -27.54 -8.22
C THR A 186 -19.80 -27.87 -6.75
N ASP A 187 -20.11 -26.89 -5.93
CA ASP A 187 -20.07 -26.98 -4.47
C ASP A 187 -21.44 -27.22 -3.84
N LYS A 188 -22.52 -27.14 -4.64
CA LYS A 188 -23.92 -27.25 -4.18
C LYS A 188 -24.29 -26.19 -3.14
N LYS A 189 -23.61 -25.04 -3.16
CA LYS A 189 -23.85 -23.91 -2.27
C LYS A 189 -24.70 -22.82 -2.94
N ASP A 190 -25.46 -22.10 -2.14
CA ASP A 190 -26.09 -20.84 -2.55
C ASP A 190 -25.06 -19.70 -2.45
N TRP A 191 -25.12 -18.76 -3.38
CA TRP A 191 -24.20 -17.60 -3.37
C TRP A 191 -24.26 -16.79 -2.08
N ARG A 192 -25.41 -16.77 -1.37
CA ARG A 192 -25.60 -16.07 -0.10
C ARG A 192 -24.78 -16.65 1.05
N GLU A 193 -24.26 -17.87 0.89
CA GLU A 193 -23.34 -18.47 1.84
C GLU A 193 -21.94 -17.82 1.77
N VAL A 194 -21.63 -17.13 0.66
CA VAL A 194 -20.36 -16.41 0.43
C VAL A 194 -20.56 -14.90 0.52
N ILE A 195 -21.64 -14.39 -0.08
CA ILE A 195 -21.98 -12.95 -0.13
C ILE A 195 -23.34 -12.76 0.59
N PRO A 196 -23.34 -12.49 1.88
CA PRO A 196 -24.54 -12.61 2.70
C PRO A 196 -25.72 -11.75 2.27
N ASN A 197 -25.47 -10.52 1.77
CA ASN A 197 -26.54 -9.56 1.49
C ASN A 197 -26.76 -9.26 0.01
N GLY A 198 -25.75 -9.51 -0.85
CA GLY A 198 -25.81 -9.19 -2.28
C GLY A 198 -25.85 -7.68 -2.63
N ASP A 199 -25.95 -6.83 -1.63
CA ASP A 199 -25.91 -5.37 -1.81
C ASP A 199 -24.47 -4.88 -1.70
N PHE A 200 -24.14 -3.85 -2.46
CA PHE A 200 -22.85 -3.18 -2.32
C PHE A 200 -22.81 -2.36 -1.02
N PRO A 201 -21.67 -2.37 -0.30
CA PRO A 201 -21.51 -1.46 0.83
C PRO A 201 -21.50 0.00 0.39
N GLU A 202 -21.79 0.91 1.34
CA GLU A 202 -21.73 2.35 1.08
C GLU A 202 -20.32 2.74 0.61
N LEU A 203 -20.26 3.54 -0.48
CA LEU A 203 -19.02 4.03 -1.03
C LEU A 203 -18.29 4.93 -0.06
N VAL A 204 -16.98 4.82 -0.03
CA VAL A 204 -16.11 5.67 0.77
C VAL A 204 -16.16 7.10 0.24
N LYS A 205 -16.52 8.05 1.09
CA LYS A 205 -16.45 9.48 0.75
C LYS A 205 -15.05 10.00 1.00
N LEU A 206 -14.41 10.48 -0.05
CA LEU A 206 -13.09 11.07 0.06
C LEU A 206 -13.15 12.39 0.83
N GLY A 207 -12.27 12.54 1.78
CA GLY A 207 -12.13 13.75 2.60
C GLY A 207 -10.71 13.85 3.14
N SER A 208 -10.41 14.93 3.88
CA SER A 208 -9.10 15.05 4.51
C SER A 208 -8.90 13.96 5.56
N ASN A 209 -7.79 13.23 5.43
CA ASN A 209 -7.38 12.19 6.38
C ASN A 209 -6.14 12.56 7.21
N ILE A 210 -5.69 13.80 7.14
CA ILE A 210 -4.43 14.29 7.76
C ILE A 210 -4.29 13.86 9.22
N GLU A 211 -5.32 14.09 10.03
CA GLU A 211 -5.30 13.75 11.46
C GLU A 211 -5.23 12.23 11.71
N TYR A 212 -5.91 11.45 10.87
CA TYR A 212 -5.83 9.98 10.96
C TYR A 212 -4.43 9.50 10.65
N VAL A 213 -3.85 9.99 9.58
CA VAL A 213 -2.50 9.63 9.13
C VAL A 213 -1.46 9.99 10.19
N ARG A 214 -1.51 11.20 10.76
CA ARG A 214 -0.62 11.61 11.84
C ARG A 214 -0.69 10.66 13.04
N LYS A 215 -1.88 10.19 13.39
CA LYS A 215 -2.07 9.21 14.48
C LYS A 215 -1.48 7.84 14.15
N VAL A 216 -1.59 7.40 12.90
CA VAL A 216 -0.99 6.13 12.45
C VAL A 216 0.52 6.24 12.45
N LEU A 217 1.09 7.27 11.83
CA LEU A 217 2.53 7.50 11.77
C LEU A 217 3.16 7.60 13.16
N ALA A 218 2.52 8.29 14.10
CA ALA A 218 3.00 8.39 15.47
C ALA A 218 3.14 7.02 16.18
N LYS A 219 2.39 6.00 15.74
CA LYS A 219 2.42 4.65 16.29
C LYS A 219 3.35 3.72 15.52
N THR A 220 3.49 3.91 14.22
CA THR A 220 4.11 2.94 13.32
C THR A 220 5.50 3.32 12.84
N VAL A 221 5.88 4.60 12.90
CA VAL A 221 7.12 5.13 12.32
C VAL A 221 8.42 4.42 12.75
N ASN A 222 8.44 3.75 13.88
CA ASN A 222 9.57 2.98 14.38
C ASN A 222 9.36 1.46 14.31
N ASN A 223 8.29 1.00 13.67
CA ASN A 223 7.96 -0.42 13.60
C ASN A 223 8.49 -1.08 12.33
N THR A 224 8.62 -2.37 12.38
CA THR A 224 8.78 -3.28 11.26
C THR A 224 7.98 -4.55 11.52
N ALA A 225 7.80 -5.38 10.49
CA ALA A 225 7.22 -6.70 10.68
C ALA A 225 8.20 -7.64 11.41
N ASP A 226 7.65 -8.49 12.25
CA ASP A 226 8.32 -9.62 12.90
C ASP A 226 7.32 -10.79 12.87
N ARG A 227 7.44 -11.64 11.87
CA ARG A 227 6.46 -12.66 11.53
C ARG A 227 5.06 -12.07 11.40
N GLU A 228 4.12 -12.53 12.21
CA GLU A 228 2.73 -12.07 12.17
C GLU A 228 2.48 -10.75 12.90
N SER A 229 3.48 -10.24 13.61
CA SER A 229 3.37 -9.05 14.47
C SER A 229 4.11 -7.85 13.87
N TYR A 230 3.81 -6.67 14.41
CA TYR A 230 4.55 -5.45 14.13
C TYR A 230 5.21 -4.96 15.42
N VAL A 231 6.52 -4.80 15.37
CA VAL A 231 7.33 -4.48 16.54
C VAL A 231 8.22 -3.27 16.29
N ASN A 232 8.58 -2.59 17.35
CA ASN A 232 9.56 -1.52 17.26
C ASN A 232 10.94 -2.10 16.90
N ILE A 233 11.57 -1.56 15.86
CA ILE A 233 12.87 -2.01 15.33
C ILE A 233 13.95 -2.10 16.43
N ASN A 234 13.92 -1.17 17.38
CA ASN A 234 14.88 -1.14 18.49
C ASN A 234 14.71 -2.30 19.49
N LYS A 235 13.60 -3.04 19.43
CA LYS A 235 13.36 -4.22 20.26
C LYS A 235 13.82 -5.51 19.61
N LEU A 236 14.12 -5.50 18.32
CA LEU A 236 14.61 -6.67 17.61
C LEU A 236 16.03 -7.03 18.10
N PRO A 237 16.33 -8.34 18.25
CA PRO A 237 17.69 -8.78 18.49
C PRO A 237 18.58 -8.45 17.28
N LYS A 238 19.86 -8.16 17.50
CA LYS A 238 20.81 -7.85 16.41
C LYS A 238 20.90 -8.96 15.34
N SER A 239 20.54 -10.18 15.70
CA SER A 239 20.50 -11.35 14.82
C SER A 239 19.19 -11.50 14.02
N ALA A 240 18.23 -10.59 14.19
CA ALA A 240 16.95 -10.67 13.47
C ALA A 240 17.15 -10.64 11.94
N ASP A 241 16.34 -11.40 11.23
CA ASP A 241 16.40 -11.52 9.77
C ASP A 241 16.20 -10.17 9.08
N PHE A 242 15.42 -9.26 9.65
CA PHE A 242 15.29 -7.89 9.20
C PHE A 242 16.65 -7.23 8.92
N PHE A 243 17.57 -7.24 9.88
CA PHE A 243 18.88 -6.59 9.71
C PHE A 243 19.76 -7.29 8.67
N SER A 244 19.69 -8.61 8.60
CA SER A 244 20.45 -9.36 7.59
C SER A 244 19.93 -9.09 6.18
N TYR A 245 18.62 -8.97 6.04
CA TYR A 245 17.95 -8.69 4.77
C TYR A 245 18.21 -7.25 4.31
N GLN A 246 18.13 -6.26 5.23
CA GLN A 246 18.51 -4.88 4.93
C GLN A 246 19.94 -4.80 4.35
N ARG A 247 20.89 -5.53 4.92
CA ARG A 247 22.26 -5.57 4.37
C ARG A 247 22.38 -6.17 2.97
N LYS A 248 21.42 -7.01 2.56
CA LYS A 248 21.40 -7.59 1.21
C LYS A 248 20.76 -6.65 0.18
N VAL A 249 19.65 -6.03 0.52
CA VAL A 249 18.91 -5.15 -0.40
C VAL A 249 19.51 -3.75 -0.46
N ASN A 250 20.01 -3.24 0.66
CA ASN A 250 20.73 -1.98 0.71
C ASN A 250 22.18 -2.19 0.31
N THR A 251 22.72 -1.26 -0.46
CA THR A 251 24.16 -1.27 -0.72
C THR A 251 24.93 -0.72 0.48
N SER A 252 26.23 -1.04 0.57
CA SER A 252 27.12 -0.42 1.56
C SER A 252 27.35 1.08 1.32
N ASN A 253 26.91 1.61 0.17
CA ASN A 253 27.05 3.00 -0.21
C ASN A 253 25.68 3.64 -0.40
N VAL A 254 25.29 4.53 0.51
CA VAL A 254 24.03 5.27 0.48
C VAL A 254 23.76 6.01 -0.84
N ASN A 255 24.82 6.45 -1.53
CA ASN A 255 24.70 7.14 -2.82
C ASN A 255 24.19 6.25 -3.95
N ASN A 256 24.19 4.93 -3.75
CA ASN A 256 23.67 3.98 -4.73
C ASN A 256 22.19 3.64 -4.49
N VAL A 257 21.61 4.10 -3.37
CA VAL A 257 20.19 3.90 -3.02
C VAL A 257 19.38 4.99 -3.72
N ALA A 258 18.42 4.59 -4.56
CA ALA A 258 17.68 5.52 -5.41
C ALA A 258 16.83 6.51 -4.60
N SER A 259 16.11 6.04 -3.58
CA SER A 259 15.34 6.91 -2.68
C SER A 259 16.21 7.94 -2.00
N HIS A 260 17.37 7.53 -1.47
CA HIS A 260 18.31 8.43 -0.80
C HIS A 260 18.86 9.49 -1.76
N LYS A 261 19.17 9.08 -3.00
CA LYS A 261 19.67 10.01 -4.00
C LYS A 261 18.64 11.09 -4.34
N ILE A 262 17.39 10.71 -4.54
CA ILE A 262 16.32 11.67 -4.86
C ILE A 262 16.12 12.65 -3.69
N THR A 263 16.05 12.15 -2.47
CA THR A 263 15.98 12.99 -1.26
C THR A 263 17.16 13.95 -1.17
N GLN A 264 18.37 13.46 -1.38
CA GLN A 264 19.56 14.29 -1.30
C GLN A 264 19.60 15.36 -2.40
N ASP A 265 19.23 15.00 -3.64
CA ASP A 265 19.16 15.96 -4.75
C ASP A 265 18.12 17.04 -4.47
N TYR A 266 16.97 16.67 -3.90
CA TYR A 266 15.94 17.62 -3.46
C TYR A 266 16.47 18.57 -2.36
N MET A 267 17.09 18.03 -1.32
CA MET A 267 17.68 18.84 -0.24
C MET A 267 18.78 19.79 -0.75
N ASN A 268 19.58 19.34 -1.72
CA ASN A 268 20.61 20.19 -2.34
C ASN A 268 20.03 21.38 -3.10
N ARG A 269 18.87 21.19 -3.75
CA ARG A 269 18.17 22.26 -4.49
C ARG A 269 17.47 23.25 -3.57
N HIS A 270 16.77 22.75 -2.56
CA HIS A 270 15.85 23.54 -1.74
C HIS A 270 16.39 23.89 -0.36
N GLY A 271 17.55 23.36 0.03
CA GLY A 271 18.19 23.60 1.33
C GLY A 271 17.49 23.00 2.54
N LYS A 272 16.50 22.14 2.30
CA LYS A 272 15.70 21.49 3.36
C LYS A 272 15.07 20.21 2.82
N ASP A 273 14.62 19.37 3.72
CA ASP A 273 13.79 18.22 3.40
C ASP A 273 12.43 18.66 2.87
N TYR A 274 11.80 17.79 2.06
CA TYR A 274 10.50 18.05 1.49
C TYR A 274 9.42 18.13 2.55
N ARG A 275 8.61 19.20 2.50
CA ARG A 275 7.42 19.38 3.34
C ARG A 275 6.38 20.24 2.64
N PHE A 276 5.14 19.82 2.72
CA PHE A 276 4.01 20.68 2.37
C PHE A 276 3.76 21.72 3.45
N GLU A 277 3.75 21.32 4.71
CA GLU A 277 3.52 22.21 5.84
C GLU A 277 4.82 22.84 6.32
N THR A 278 4.74 24.12 6.68
CA THR A 278 5.82 24.84 7.36
C THR A 278 5.68 24.68 8.87
N GLY A 279 6.78 24.46 9.55
CA GLY A 279 6.81 24.33 11.01
C GLY A 279 7.36 23.00 11.51
N VAL A 280 7.14 22.74 12.79
CA VAL A 280 7.63 21.52 13.43
C VAL A 280 6.71 20.36 13.12
N ASN A 281 7.28 19.23 12.69
CA ASN A 281 6.51 18.03 12.44
C ASN A 281 5.71 17.64 13.70
N PRO A 282 4.39 17.43 13.59
CA PRO A 282 3.55 17.07 14.74
C PRO A 282 3.91 15.71 15.33
N VAL A 283 4.44 14.77 14.53
CA VAL A 283 4.94 13.49 15.01
C VAL A 283 6.35 13.66 15.54
N LYS A 284 6.52 13.51 16.85
CA LYS A 284 7.79 13.77 17.55
C LYS A 284 8.98 13.04 16.92
N ASP A 285 8.80 11.76 16.57
CA ASP A 285 9.88 10.92 16.05
C ASP A 285 10.22 11.20 14.57
N LEU A 286 9.51 12.13 13.95
CA LEU A 286 9.77 12.60 12.58
C LEU A 286 10.37 14.02 12.52
N ARG A 287 10.63 14.67 13.67
CA ARG A 287 11.09 16.08 13.70
C ARG A 287 12.46 16.29 13.07
N ASP A 288 13.32 15.30 13.20
CA ASP A 288 14.72 15.37 12.75
C ASP A 288 15.00 14.35 11.63
N ARG A 289 14.03 14.12 10.75
CA ARG A 289 14.10 13.08 9.71
C ARG A 289 15.07 13.38 8.57
N GLN A 290 15.58 14.57 8.44
CA GLN A 290 16.56 14.91 7.39
C GLN A 290 17.76 13.95 7.40
N THR A 291 18.26 13.58 8.58
CA THR A 291 19.37 12.64 8.72
C THR A 291 18.95 11.18 8.45
N ASP A 292 17.73 10.81 8.79
CA ASP A 292 17.20 9.46 8.58
C ASP A 292 16.97 9.14 7.10
N ASN A 293 16.58 10.13 6.30
CA ASN A 293 16.30 9.97 4.89
C ASN A 293 17.53 9.59 4.05
N THR A 294 18.72 9.77 4.58
CA THR A 294 19.99 9.44 3.91
C THR A 294 20.76 8.32 4.61
N SER A 295 20.21 7.73 5.66
CA SER A 295 20.84 6.60 6.36
C SER A 295 20.41 5.25 5.77
N LEU A 296 21.29 4.26 5.87
CA LEU A 296 20.98 2.89 5.43
C LEU A 296 20.02 2.21 6.40
N GLY A 297 18.73 2.40 6.16
CA GLY A 297 17.67 1.57 6.72
C GLY A 297 17.69 1.41 8.24
N ARG A 298 18.12 2.41 8.99
CA ARG A 298 18.20 2.33 10.47
C ARG A 298 18.89 1.07 10.99
N LEU A 299 19.90 0.60 10.26
CA LEU A 299 20.69 -0.52 10.73
C LEU A 299 21.36 -0.17 12.07
N PRO A 300 21.45 -1.13 13.01
CA PRO A 300 22.21 -0.90 14.23
C PRO A 300 23.63 -0.47 13.86
N THR A 301 24.10 0.61 14.43
CA THR A 301 25.53 0.96 14.38
C THR A 301 26.32 -0.21 14.92
N ALA A 302 27.35 -0.63 14.18
CA ALA A 302 28.22 -1.76 14.53
C ALA A 302 28.87 -1.57 15.90
#